data_d1d6d2e28fec5ea57473d59414331ccc
#
_entry.id   d1d6d2e28fec5ea57473d59414331ccc
#
_cell.length_a   1.000
_cell.length_b   1.000
_cell.length_c   1.000
_cell.angle_alpha   90.00
_cell.angle_beta   90.00
_cell.angle_gamma   90.00
#
_symmetry.space_group_name_H-M   'P 1'
#
loop_
_entity.id
_entity.type
_entity.pdbx_description
1 polymer ?
#
loop_
_entity_poly.entity_id
_entity_poly.type
_entity_poly.pdbx_seq_one_letter_code
_entity_poly.pdbx_strand_id
1 'polypeptide(L)' 'MNKQVRSILAQETTKTSKIRQLYLLGIPRAEIARMVTNGNYGFVVNALRRMNEREGGLNIHPA' A
#
# COMPACT_ATOMS: atom_id res chain seq x y z
N MET A 1 -4.76 -6.68 15.09
CA MET A 1 -4.56 -5.74 13.99
C MET A 1 -4.65 -4.32 14.51
N ASN A 2 -3.77 -3.47 14.05
CA ASN A 2 -3.68 -2.08 14.47
C ASN A 2 -4.95 -1.31 14.08
N LYS A 3 -5.39 -0.39 14.94
CA LYS A 3 -6.57 0.45 14.66
C LYS A 3 -6.42 1.25 13.38
N GLN A 4 -5.24 1.77 13.12
CA GLN A 4 -4.97 2.56 11.92
C GLN A 4 -5.11 1.72 10.67
N VAL A 5 -4.64 0.48 10.71
CA VAL A 5 -4.77 -0.44 9.59
C VAL A 5 -6.24 -0.72 9.31
N ARG A 6 -7.01 -1.00 10.35
CA ARG A 6 -8.44 -1.29 10.20
C ARG A 6 -9.19 -0.09 9.63
N SER A 7 -8.85 1.09 10.10
CA SER A 7 -9.45 2.34 9.62
C SER A 7 -9.17 2.54 8.14
N ILE A 8 -7.93 2.31 7.72
CA ILE A 8 -7.55 2.45 6.31
C ILE A 8 -8.31 1.45 5.45
N LEU A 9 -8.40 0.19 5.90
CA LEU A 9 -9.10 -0.85 5.13
C LEU A 9 -10.58 -0.56 5.01
N ALA A 10 -11.15 0.14 5.97
CA ALA A 10 -12.58 0.47 5.98
C ALA A 10 -12.91 1.71 5.16
N GLN A 11 -11.93 2.46 4.69
CA GLN A 11 -12.16 3.67 3.91
C GLN A 11 -12.79 3.33 2.56
N GLU A 12 -13.72 4.17 2.14
CA GLU A 12 -14.32 4.07 0.81
C GLU A 12 -13.43 4.80 -0.20
N THR A 13 -12.30 4.17 -0.53
CA THR A 13 -11.33 4.75 -1.43
C THR A 13 -10.73 3.64 -2.29
N THR A 14 -9.84 4.02 -3.21
CA THR A 14 -9.24 3.06 -4.12
C THR A 14 -8.24 2.14 -3.41
N LYS A 15 -7.99 0.98 -4.00
CA LYS A 15 -6.97 0.06 -3.50
C LYS A 15 -5.61 0.72 -3.46
N THR A 16 -5.30 1.51 -4.48
CA THR A 16 -4.03 2.23 -4.56
C THR A 16 -3.84 3.16 -3.38
N SER A 17 -4.89 3.91 -3.01
CA SER A 17 -4.84 4.80 -1.86
C SER A 17 -4.61 4.03 -0.56
N LYS A 18 -5.28 2.91 -0.38
CA LYS A 18 -5.09 2.08 0.81
C LYS A 18 -3.66 1.54 0.88
N ILE A 19 -3.13 1.08 -0.24
CA ILE A 19 -1.77 0.58 -0.32
C ILE A 19 -0.78 1.67 0.11
N ARG A 20 -0.94 2.87 -0.39
CA ARG A 20 -0.09 4.00 -0.04
C ARG A 20 -0.09 4.26 1.46
N GLN A 21 -1.28 4.36 2.04
CA GLN A 21 -1.42 4.65 3.46
C GLN A 21 -0.81 3.55 4.33
N LEU A 22 -1.05 2.29 3.98
CA LEU A 22 -0.48 1.17 4.72
C LEU A 22 1.04 1.15 4.61
N TYR A 23 1.55 1.44 3.43
CA TYR A 23 3.00 1.47 3.22
C TYR A 23 3.64 2.55 4.10
N LEU A 24 3.02 3.72 4.19
CA LEU A 24 3.55 4.82 5.01
C LEU A 24 3.52 4.51 6.51
N LEU A 25 2.68 3.58 6.92
CA LEU A 25 2.67 3.10 8.30
C LEU A 25 3.77 2.09 8.60
N GLY A 26 4.50 1.68 7.56
CA GLY A 26 5.57 0.70 7.75
C GLY A 26 5.11 -0.75 7.58
N ILE A 27 3.92 -0.97 7.04
CA ILE A 27 3.43 -2.34 6.81
C ILE A 27 4.19 -2.97 5.64
N PRO A 28 4.70 -4.20 5.80
CA PRO A 28 5.40 -4.87 4.70
C PRO A 28 4.51 -5.07 3.48
N ARG A 29 5.11 -4.99 2.29
CA ARG A 29 4.37 -5.13 1.03
C ARG A 29 3.58 -6.44 0.95
N ALA A 30 4.15 -7.53 1.45
CA ALA A 30 3.45 -8.81 1.44
C ALA A 30 2.18 -8.78 2.28
N GLU A 31 2.23 -8.12 3.42
CA GLU A 31 1.06 -7.97 4.28
C GLU A 31 0.02 -7.07 3.63
N ILE A 32 0.47 -5.99 2.99
CA ILE A 32 -0.44 -5.10 2.27
C ILE A 32 -1.18 -5.88 1.18
N ALA A 33 -0.46 -6.74 0.45
CA ALA A 33 -1.07 -7.54 -0.60
C ALA A 33 -2.17 -8.44 -0.04
N ARG A 34 -1.93 -9.06 1.09
CA ARG A 34 -2.94 -9.91 1.73
C ARG A 34 -4.18 -9.14 2.12
N MET A 35 -3.98 -7.93 2.64
CA MET A 35 -5.08 -7.13 3.17
C MET A 35 -5.89 -6.41 2.11
N VAL A 36 -5.26 -5.96 1.05
CA VAL A 36 -5.90 -5.08 0.07
C VAL A 36 -6.23 -5.80 -1.23
N THR A 37 -5.33 -6.65 -1.71
CA THR A 37 -5.44 -7.26 -3.03
C THR A 37 -5.60 -8.77 -2.99
N ASN A 38 -5.91 -9.31 -1.82
CA ASN A 38 -6.11 -10.75 -1.65
C ASN A 38 -4.91 -11.57 -2.10
N GLY A 39 -3.72 -11.08 -1.80
CA GLY A 39 -2.49 -11.78 -2.09
C GLY A 39 -1.82 -11.42 -3.41
N ASN A 40 -2.33 -10.46 -4.14
CA ASN A 40 -1.72 -10.03 -5.40
C ASN A 40 -0.54 -9.09 -5.12
N TYR A 41 0.61 -9.67 -4.86
CA TYR A 41 1.82 -8.91 -4.53
C TYR A 41 2.26 -8.01 -5.69
N GLY A 42 2.14 -8.50 -6.93
CA GLY A 42 2.51 -7.72 -8.11
C GLY A 42 1.74 -6.42 -8.23
N PHE A 43 0.46 -6.47 -7.91
CA PHE A 43 -0.37 -5.26 -7.91
C PHE A 43 0.17 -4.22 -6.94
N VAL A 44 0.53 -4.66 -5.73
CA VAL A 44 1.06 -3.76 -4.70
C VAL A 44 2.38 -3.14 -5.14
N VAL A 45 3.29 -3.94 -5.64
CA VAL A 45 4.59 -3.45 -6.11
C VAL A 45 4.42 -2.43 -7.22
N ASN A 46 3.57 -2.72 -8.19
CA ASN A 46 3.33 -1.79 -9.29
C ASN A 46 2.67 -0.50 -8.84
N ALA A 47 1.72 -0.60 -7.91
CA ALA A 47 1.05 0.58 -7.37
C ALA A 47 2.04 1.49 -6.66
N LEU A 48 2.92 0.92 -5.84
CA LEU A 48 3.92 1.68 -5.12
C LEU A 48 4.94 2.32 -6.06
N ARG A 49 5.33 1.59 -7.12
CA ARG A 49 6.25 2.14 -8.12
C ARG A 49 5.65 3.35 -8.82
N ARG A 50 4.39 3.26 -9.23
CA ARG A 50 3.71 4.36 -9.90
C ARG A 50 3.59 5.58 -8.99
N MET A 51 3.29 5.36 -7.73
CA MET A 51 3.19 6.45 -6.77
C MET A 51 4.54 7.13 -6.59
N ASN A 52 5.61 6.36 -6.50
CA ASN A 52 6.95 6.91 -6.36
C ASN A 52 7.33 7.76 -7.57
N GLU A 53 7.03 7.28 -8.77
CA GLU A 53 7.32 8.01 -10.00
C GLU A 53 6.51 9.29 -10.11
N ARG A 54 5.23 9.23 -9.73
CA ARG A 54 4.33 10.37 -9.81
C ARG A 54 4.65 11.43 -8.77
N GLU A 55 4.84 11.00 -7.53
CA GLU A 55 5.01 11.92 -6.42
C GLU A 55 6.46 12.29 -6.15
N GLY A 56 7.38 11.48 -6.64
CA GLY A 56 8.81 11.76 -6.55
C GLY A 56 9.35 11.87 -5.13
N GLY A 57 8.56 11.56 -4.13
CA GLY A 57 8.94 11.78 -2.76
C GLY A 57 8.63 10.67 -1.78
N LEU A 58 8.11 9.55 -2.22
CA LEU A 58 7.79 8.47 -1.31
C LEU A 58 8.99 7.62 -0.92
N ASN A 59 10.12 7.89 -1.54
CA ASN A 59 11.37 7.20 -1.22
C ASN A 59 11.21 5.68 -1.20
N ILE A 60 10.52 5.15 -2.18
CA ILE A 60 10.29 3.73 -2.31
C ILE A 60 11.43 3.14 -3.11
N HIS A 61 12.14 2.21 -2.49
CA HIS A 61 13.24 1.53 -3.17
C HIS A 61 12.73 0.22 -3.72
N PRO A 62 12.96 -0.05 -5.02
CA PRO A 62 12.73 -1.38 -5.55
C PRO A 62 13.79 -2.27 -4.90
N ALA A 63 13.35 -3.11 -4.03
CA ALA A 63 14.27 -3.98 -3.32
C ALA A 63 14.73 -5.09 -4.21
#